data_208405f87662fbbe81bc6da542fc9a99
#
_entry.id   208405f87662fbbe81bc6da542fc9a99
#
_cell.length_a   1.000
_cell.length_b   1.000
_cell.length_c   1.000
_cell.angle_alpha   90.00
_cell.angle_beta   90.00
_cell.angle_gamma   90.00
#
_symmetry.space_group_name_H-M   'P 1'
#
loop_
_entity.id
_entity.type
_entity.pdbx_description
1 polymer ?
#
loop_
_entity_poly.entity_id
_entity_poly.type
_entity_poly.pdbx_seq_one_letter_code
_entity_poly.pdbx_strand_id
1 'polypeptide(L)'
;LFRSVEARQDTTVVIHPLTDHRRSLPLDKKGELIQAHPDFQLVISYNPGYQSLMKDLKQSTKQRFGGLDFDYPEEKIEINIVSKESGVDVATAEKLVQIAHRARNLKGHGLDEGISTRLLVYSGQLIAKGVSPLEACSMTMVTPLTDDPDMRDTLNAAVETFFG
;
A
#
# COMPACT_ATOMS: atom_id res chain seq x y z
N LEU A 1 6.73 -14.63 -2.55
CA LEU A 1 5.68 -13.66 -2.27
C LEU A 1 4.64 -13.72 -3.40
N PHE A 2 3.43 -14.15 -3.07
CA PHE A 2 2.38 -14.29 -4.06
C PHE A 2 1.46 -13.05 -3.97
N ARG A 3 1.52 -12.16 -4.96
CA ARG A 3 0.72 -10.93 -5.04
C ARG A 3 -0.48 -11.06 -5.97
N SER A 4 -1.16 -12.19 -6.05
CA SER A 4 -2.24 -12.37 -7.01
C SER A 4 -3.63 -12.34 -6.40
N VAL A 5 -3.83 -11.50 -5.41
CA VAL A 5 -5.18 -11.20 -4.90
C VAL A 5 -6.04 -10.50 -5.96
N GLU A 6 -5.42 -9.95 -6.99
CA GLU A 6 -6.08 -9.46 -8.21
C GLU A 6 -6.55 -10.59 -9.15
N ALA A 7 -6.14 -11.82 -8.88
CA ALA A 7 -6.64 -12.99 -9.60
C ALA A 7 -8.11 -13.26 -9.24
N ARG A 8 -8.83 -13.87 -10.17
CA ARG A 8 -10.22 -14.29 -9.93
C ARG A 8 -10.29 -15.20 -8.70
N GLN A 9 -11.37 -15.08 -7.92
CA GLN A 9 -11.58 -15.85 -6.68
C GLN A 9 -11.47 -17.37 -6.86
N ASP A 10 -11.88 -17.87 -8.01
CA ASP A 10 -11.78 -19.28 -8.38
C ASP A 10 -10.33 -19.74 -8.57
N THR A 11 -9.45 -18.84 -9.05
CA THR A 11 -8.02 -19.15 -9.22
C THR A 11 -7.30 -19.27 -7.88
N THR A 12 -7.71 -18.52 -6.85
CA THR A 12 -7.10 -18.61 -5.52
C THR A 12 -7.38 -19.94 -4.82
N VAL A 13 -8.43 -20.65 -5.20
CA VAL A 13 -8.77 -21.97 -4.65
C VAL A 13 -7.76 -23.04 -5.04
N VAL A 14 -7.10 -22.89 -6.18
CA VAL A 14 -6.07 -23.83 -6.67
C VAL A 14 -4.90 -23.97 -5.70
N ILE A 15 -4.60 -22.92 -4.92
CA ILE A 15 -3.52 -22.96 -3.93
C ILE A 15 -3.93 -23.56 -2.58
N HIS A 16 -5.20 -23.85 -2.34
CA HIS A 16 -5.66 -24.39 -1.07
C HIS A 16 -4.95 -25.68 -0.66
N PRO A 17 -4.68 -26.64 -1.56
CA PRO A 17 -3.96 -27.85 -1.20
C PRO A 17 -2.52 -27.63 -0.74
N LEU A 18 -1.90 -26.49 -1.14
CA LEU A 18 -0.58 -26.10 -0.64
C LEU A 18 -0.63 -25.55 0.79
N THR A 19 -1.77 -25.02 1.21
CA THR A 19 -1.94 -24.32 2.50
C THR A 19 -2.60 -25.19 3.57
N ASP A 20 -2.90 -26.44 3.28
CA ASP A 20 -3.45 -27.40 4.22
C ASP A 20 -2.53 -28.64 4.39
N HIS A 21 -3.00 -29.65 5.12
CA HIS A 21 -2.23 -30.84 5.43
C HIS A 21 -1.74 -31.64 4.20
N ARG A 22 -2.35 -31.43 3.02
CA ARG A 22 -1.96 -32.11 1.77
C ARG A 22 -0.63 -31.60 1.25
N ARG A 23 -0.30 -30.33 1.46
CA ARG A 23 0.95 -29.67 1.04
C ARG A 23 1.34 -29.99 -0.41
N SER A 24 0.36 -29.96 -1.31
CA SER A 24 0.53 -30.36 -2.70
C SER A 24 -0.18 -29.41 -3.66
N LEU A 25 0.30 -29.35 -4.91
CA LEU A 25 -0.31 -28.57 -5.99
C LEU A 25 -0.62 -29.51 -7.16
N PRO A 26 -1.90 -29.75 -7.48
CA PRO A 26 -2.27 -30.50 -8.67
C PRO A 26 -2.06 -29.64 -9.93
N LEU A 27 -1.44 -30.22 -10.93
CA LEU A 27 -1.28 -29.66 -12.27
C LEU A 27 -2.15 -30.45 -13.24
N ASP A 28 -3.46 -30.15 -13.25
CA ASP A 28 -4.47 -30.92 -13.98
C ASP A 28 -4.12 -31.09 -15.46
N LYS A 29 -3.61 -30.07 -16.12
CA LYS A 29 -3.22 -30.13 -17.53
C LYS A 29 -2.08 -31.10 -17.83
N LYS A 30 -1.25 -31.39 -16.84
CA LYS A 30 -0.10 -32.32 -16.96
C LYS A 30 -0.35 -33.66 -16.31
N GLY A 31 -1.41 -33.79 -15.51
CA GLY A 31 -1.67 -34.99 -14.70
C GLY A 31 -0.63 -35.21 -13.60
N GLU A 32 0.04 -34.15 -13.17
CA GLU A 32 1.12 -34.19 -12.16
C GLU A 32 0.64 -33.64 -10.83
N LEU A 33 1.22 -34.17 -9.75
CA LEU A 33 1.03 -33.66 -8.39
C LEU A 33 2.40 -33.23 -7.82
N ILE A 34 2.56 -31.92 -7.62
CA ILE A 34 3.78 -31.39 -7.02
C ILE A 34 3.63 -31.40 -5.51
N GLN A 35 4.57 -32.02 -4.80
CA GLN A 35 4.65 -31.97 -3.34
C GLN A 35 5.46 -30.75 -2.89
N ALA A 36 4.94 -30.01 -1.92
CA ALA A 36 5.66 -28.88 -1.34
C ALA A 36 6.83 -29.39 -0.48
N HIS A 37 7.98 -28.68 -0.56
CA HIS A 37 9.10 -28.92 0.34
C HIS A 37 8.65 -28.75 1.81
N PRO A 38 9.23 -29.49 2.79
CA PRO A 38 8.87 -29.34 4.21
C PRO A 38 8.92 -27.89 4.70
N ASP A 39 9.91 -27.11 4.26
CA ASP A 39 10.10 -25.71 4.65
C ASP A 39 9.33 -24.71 3.76
N PHE A 40 8.48 -25.19 2.85
CA PHE A 40 7.69 -24.30 2.00
C PHE A 40 6.69 -23.51 2.83
N GLN A 41 6.70 -22.18 2.66
CA GLN A 41 5.72 -21.27 3.23
C GLN A 41 5.09 -20.41 2.13
N LEU A 42 3.79 -20.22 2.22
CA LEU A 42 3.06 -19.32 1.34
C LEU A 42 2.72 -18.01 2.07
N VAL A 43 3.15 -16.89 1.52
CA VAL A 43 2.86 -15.56 2.04
C VAL A 43 2.00 -14.83 1.03
N ILE A 44 0.87 -14.28 1.48
CA ILE A 44 -0.05 -13.48 0.68
C ILE A 44 -0.07 -12.05 1.25
N SER A 45 0.05 -11.06 0.38
CA SER A 45 -0.13 -9.66 0.72
C SER A 45 -1.35 -9.11 -0.03
N TYR A 46 -2.27 -8.46 0.67
CA TYR A 46 -3.45 -7.85 0.06
C TYR A 46 -3.94 -6.65 0.89
N ASN A 47 -4.70 -5.76 0.26
CA ASN A 47 -5.35 -4.65 0.93
C ASN A 47 -6.84 -4.97 1.11
N PRO A 48 -7.31 -5.21 2.34
CA PRO A 48 -8.73 -5.43 2.59
C PRO A 48 -9.53 -4.15 2.28
N GLY A 49 -10.73 -4.31 1.69
CA GLY A 49 -11.64 -3.19 1.42
C GLY A 49 -11.43 -2.43 0.10
N TYR A 50 -10.31 -2.63 -0.59
CA TYR A 50 -10.01 -1.96 -1.89
C TYR A 50 -10.53 -2.69 -3.11
N GLN A 51 -10.99 -3.88 -2.91
CA GLN A 51 -11.42 -4.70 -4.05
C GLN A 51 -12.93 -4.70 -4.11
N SER A 52 -13.48 -4.61 -5.32
CA SER A 52 -14.90 -4.87 -5.53
C SER A 52 -15.29 -6.14 -4.77
N LEU A 53 -16.50 -6.21 -4.23
CA LEU A 53 -17.03 -7.37 -3.49
C LEU A 53 -16.74 -8.73 -4.14
N MET A 54 -16.40 -8.75 -5.44
CA MET A 54 -16.06 -9.94 -6.22
C MET A 54 -14.58 -10.36 -6.13
N LYS A 55 -13.69 -9.50 -5.60
CA LYS A 55 -12.23 -9.75 -5.55
C LYS A 55 -11.68 -10.01 -4.15
N ASP A 56 -12.51 -9.94 -3.13
CA ASP A 56 -12.06 -10.25 -1.77
C ASP A 56 -11.77 -11.75 -1.61
N LEU A 57 -10.77 -12.08 -0.81
CA LEU A 57 -10.46 -13.48 -0.51
C LEU A 57 -11.66 -14.16 0.13
N LYS A 58 -12.03 -15.34 -0.37
CA LYS A 58 -13.06 -16.15 0.27
C LYS A 58 -12.71 -16.41 1.73
N GLN A 59 -13.72 -16.43 2.59
CA GLN A 59 -13.52 -16.72 4.01
C GLN A 59 -12.75 -18.04 4.25
N SER A 60 -13.04 -19.05 3.45
CA SER A 60 -12.33 -20.33 3.48
C SER A 60 -10.84 -20.21 3.13
N THR A 61 -10.44 -19.23 2.34
CA THR A 61 -9.04 -18.91 2.06
C THR A 61 -8.41 -18.18 3.24
N LYS A 62 -9.08 -17.14 3.76
CA LYS A 62 -8.60 -16.37 4.92
C LYS A 62 -8.30 -17.26 6.13
N GLN A 63 -9.16 -18.25 6.41
CA GLN A 63 -9.00 -19.20 7.53
C GLN A 63 -7.79 -20.14 7.43
N ARG A 64 -7.08 -20.16 6.29
CA ARG A 64 -5.87 -20.98 6.10
C ARG A 64 -4.57 -20.23 6.38
N PHE A 65 -4.65 -18.95 6.71
CA PHE A 65 -3.50 -18.07 6.93
C PHE A 65 -3.54 -17.45 8.32
N GLY A 66 -2.38 -17.30 8.93
CA GLY A 66 -2.21 -16.37 10.04
C GLY A 66 -2.21 -14.95 9.49
N GLY A 67 -3.00 -14.05 10.08
CA GLY A 67 -3.06 -12.64 9.68
C GLY A 67 -2.01 -11.80 10.41
N LEU A 68 -1.35 -10.91 9.68
CA LEU A 68 -0.54 -9.83 10.21
C LEU A 68 -1.05 -8.53 9.59
N ASP A 69 -1.51 -7.63 10.44
CA ASP A 69 -1.98 -6.32 10.00
C ASP A 69 -0.81 -5.33 9.99
N PHE A 70 -0.71 -4.57 8.91
CA PHE A 70 0.26 -3.49 8.76
C PHE A 70 -0.49 -2.17 8.63
N ASP A 71 -0.10 -1.22 9.44
CA ASP A 71 -0.55 0.17 9.37
C ASP A 71 0.61 1.09 9.00
N TYR A 72 0.36 2.39 8.95
CA TYR A 72 1.40 3.39 8.76
C TYR A 72 2.42 3.30 9.89
N PRO A 73 3.72 3.57 9.61
CA PRO A 73 4.72 3.65 10.66
C PRO A 73 4.38 4.75 11.68
N GLU A 74 4.90 4.59 12.90
CA GLU A 74 4.89 5.70 13.88
C GLU A 74 5.59 6.93 13.29
N GLU A 75 5.09 8.13 13.63
CA GLU A 75 5.53 9.40 13.06
C GLU A 75 7.06 9.57 13.01
N LYS A 76 7.74 9.32 14.14
CA LYS A 76 9.21 9.41 14.21
C LYS A 76 9.93 8.44 13.29
N ILE A 77 9.38 7.23 13.15
CA ILE A 77 9.92 6.20 12.26
C ILE A 77 9.69 6.62 10.81
N GLU A 78 8.50 7.12 10.49
CA GLU A 78 8.15 7.55 9.13
C GLU A 78 9.01 8.75 8.68
N ILE A 79 9.25 9.73 9.56
CA ILE A 79 10.17 10.86 9.30
C ILE A 79 11.57 10.34 8.95
N ASN A 80 12.09 9.39 9.73
CA ASN A 80 13.40 8.79 9.46
C ASN A 80 13.44 8.05 8.12
N ILE A 81 12.38 7.30 7.77
CA ILE A 81 12.28 6.61 6.48
C ILE A 81 12.29 7.64 5.35
N VAL A 82 11.43 8.66 5.42
CA VAL A 82 11.32 9.68 4.38
C VAL A 82 12.64 10.40 4.19
N SER A 83 13.28 10.88 5.27
CA SER A 83 14.56 11.59 5.18
C SER A 83 15.66 10.72 4.57
N LYS A 84 15.82 9.47 5.01
CA LYS A 84 16.88 8.57 4.52
C LYS A 84 16.68 8.12 3.07
N GLU A 85 15.43 7.73 2.72
CA GLU A 85 15.12 7.19 1.41
C GLU A 85 15.03 8.26 0.31
N SER A 86 14.68 9.49 0.68
CA SER A 86 14.55 10.59 -0.28
C SER A 86 15.77 11.52 -0.34
N GLY A 87 16.56 11.59 0.72
CA GLY A 87 17.72 12.47 0.82
C GLY A 87 17.40 13.90 1.25
N VAL A 88 16.16 14.20 1.65
CA VAL A 88 15.82 15.51 2.23
C VAL A 88 16.22 15.59 3.70
N ASP A 89 16.39 16.81 4.23
CA ASP A 89 16.60 17.03 5.64
C ASP A 89 15.40 16.61 6.50
N VAL A 90 15.65 16.43 7.79
CA VAL A 90 14.62 15.96 8.74
C VAL A 90 13.45 16.93 8.83
N ALA A 91 13.69 18.25 8.77
CA ALA A 91 12.62 19.26 8.87
C ALA A 91 11.67 19.18 7.67
N THR A 92 12.20 18.97 6.47
CA THR A 92 11.39 18.74 5.26
C THR A 92 10.62 17.42 5.35
N ALA A 93 11.26 16.34 5.82
CA ALA A 93 10.61 15.04 6.03
C ALA A 93 9.46 15.15 7.03
N GLU A 94 9.65 15.89 8.13
CA GLU A 94 8.62 16.14 9.15
C GLU A 94 7.40 16.84 8.56
N LYS A 95 7.59 17.89 7.74
CA LYS A 95 6.49 18.57 7.05
C LYS A 95 5.71 17.63 6.14
N LEU A 96 6.42 16.80 5.35
CA LEU A 96 5.78 15.81 4.47
C LEU A 96 4.92 14.81 5.26
N VAL A 97 5.44 14.29 6.37
CA VAL A 97 4.73 13.35 7.24
C VAL A 97 3.50 14.02 7.88
N GLN A 98 3.60 15.25 8.34
CA GLN A 98 2.46 15.98 8.91
C GLN A 98 1.35 16.23 7.89
N ILE A 99 1.70 16.56 6.63
CA ILE A 99 0.72 16.66 5.53
C ILE A 99 0.02 15.32 5.34
N ALA A 100 0.77 14.22 5.30
CA ALA A 100 0.20 12.89 5.14
C ALA A 100 -0.75 12.52 6.28
N HIS A 101 -0.40 12.83 7.53
CA HIS A 101 -1.27 12.60 8.69
C HIS A 101 -2.60 13.34 8.55
N ARG A 102 -2.58 14.61 8.12
CA ARG A 102 -3.82 15.36 7.87
C ARG A 102 -4.67 14.73 6.77
N ALA A 103 -4.05 14.36 5.65
CA ALA A 103 -4.76 13.72 4.54
C ALA A 103 -5.34 12.34 4.93
N ARG A 104 -4.62 11.56 5.75
CA ARG A 104 -5.10 10.26 6.25
C ARG A 104 -6.37 10.38 7.10
N ASN A 105 -6.51 11.48 7.84
CA ASN A 105 -7.72 11.76 8.61
C ASN A 105 -8.95 12.05 7.72
N LEU A 106 -8.75 12.34 6.43
CA LEU A 106 -9.83 12.51 5.45
C LEU A 106 -10.27 11.18 4.80
N LYS A 107 -9.61 10.06 5.13
CA LYS A 107 -10.03 8.73 4.66
C LYS A 107 -11.47 8.43 5.11
N GLY A 108 -12.32 8.05 4.16
CA GLY A 108 -13.75 7.86 4.40
C GLY A 108 -14.58 9.16 4.43
N HIS A 109 -13.94 10.32 4.27
CA HIS A 109 -14.57 11.63 4.18
C HIS A 109 -14.21 12.34 2.87
N GLY A 110 -14.29 11.61 1.76
CA GLY A 110 -13.97 12.11 0.42
C GLY A 110 -12.65 11.58 -0.16
N LEU A 111 -11.84 10.89 0.63
CA LEU A 111 -10.69 10.12 0.15
C LEU A 111 -10.91 8.62 0.39
N ASP A 112 -10.69 7.84 -0.66
CA ASP A 112 -10.73 6.38 -0.57
C ASP A 112 -9.49 5.84 0.14
N GLU A 113 -8.32 6.44 -0.12
CA GLU A 113 -7.04 6.10 0.48
C GLU A 113 -6.35 7.29 1.14
N GLY A 114 -5.53 7.00 2.16
CA GLY A 114 -4.60 7.99 2.71
C GLY A 114 -3.27 7.99 1.95
N ILE A 115 -2.50 9.07 2.11
CA ILE A 115 -1.16 9.20 1.54
C ILE A 115 -0.24 8.11 2.11
N SER A 116 0.32 7.27 1.25
CA SER A 116 1.27 6.24 1.65
C SER A 116 2.68 6.82 1.88
N THR A 117 3.47 6.18 2.74
CA THR A 117 4.88 6.55 2.96
C THR A 117 5.69 6.58 1.67
N ARG A 118 5.34 5.74 0.67
CA ARG A 118 5.97 5.74 -0.65
C ARG A 118 5.80 7.07 -1.36
N LEU A 119 4.63 7.68 -1.31
CA LEU A 119 4.37 8.97 -1.95
C LEU A 119 5.17 10.10 -1.26
N LEU A 120 5.36 10.02 0.05
CA LEU A 120 6.24 10.94 0.80
C LEU A 120 7.69 10.84 0.34
N VAL A 121 8.19 9.62 0.17
CA VAL A 121 9.54 9.39 -0.35
C VAL A 121 9.68 9.97 -1.76
N TYR A 122 8.70 9.78 -2.64
CA TYR A 122 8.74 10.36 -3.99
C TYR A 122 8.72 11.89 -3.97
N SER A 123 7.87 12.51 -3.12
CA SER A 123 7.88 13.96 -2.91
C SER A 123 9.27 14.45 -2.47
N GLY A 124 9.83 13.81 -1.45
CA GLY A 124 11.15 14.14 -0.94
C GLY A 124 12.25 13.98 -2.01
N GLN A 125 12.21 12.93 -2.83
CA GLN A 125 13.15 12.75 -3.92
C GLN A 125 13.10 13.85 -4.99
N LEU A 126 11.91 14.34 -5.31
CA LEU A 126 11.74 15.48 -6.23
C LEU A 126 12.27 16.77 -5.60
N ILE A 127 11.96 17.02 -4.32
CA ILE A 127 12.47 18.18 -3.58
C ILE A 127 14.01 18.14 -3.49
N ALA A 128 14.60 17.00 -3.19
CA ALA A 128 16.06 16.84 -3.14
C ALA A 128 16.74 17.09 -4.50
N LYS A 129 16.00 16.94 -5.62
CA LYS A 129 16.45 17.27 -6.98
C LYS A 129 16.16 18.71 -7.40
N GLY A 130 15.63 19.54 -6.50
CA GLY A 130 15.38 20.96 -6.75
C GLY A 130 13.99 21.32 -7.27
N VAL A 131 13.05 20.36 -7.31
CA VAL A 131 11.63 20.67 -7.58
C VAL A 131 11.06 21.42 -6.37
N SER A 132 10.23 22.43 -6.61
CA SER A 132 9.59 23.17 -5.51
C SER A 132 8.73 22.22 -4.65
N PRO A 133 8.71 22.38 -3.31
CA PRO A 133 7.93 21.48 -2.44
C PRO A 133 6.44 21.44 -2.80
N LEU A 134 5.85 22.59 -3.18
CA LEU A 134 4.45 22.66 -3.59
C LEU A 134 4.18 21.80 -4.82
N GLU A 135 5.03 21.93 -5.84
CA GLU A 135 4.89 21.16 -7.08
C GLU A 135 5.16 19.67 -6.85
N ALA A 136 6.20 19.33 -6.11
CA ALA A 136 6.53 17.94 -5.78
C ALA A 136 5.38 17.25 -5.05
N CYS A 137 4.79 17.88 -4.04
CA CYS A 137 3.64 17.35 -3.30
C CYS A 137 2.39 17.26 -4.20
N SER A 138 2.12 18.28 -5.01
CA SER A 138 0.98 18.25 -5.94
C SER A 138 1.07 17.06 -6.89
N MET A 139 2.25 16.83 -7.49
CA MET A 139 2.47 15.74 -8.45
C MET A 139 2.41 14.34 -7.82
N THR A 140 2.93 14.17 -6.61
CA THR A 140 3.14 12.85 -6.02
C THR A 140 2.17 12.49 -4.92
N MET A 141 1.61 13.47 -4.21
CA MET A 141 0.71 13.24 -3.07
C MET A 141 -0.74 13.62 -3.38
N VAL A 142 -0.99 14.68 -4.16
CA VAL A 142 -2.35 15.17 -4.41
C VAL A 142 -2.95 14.52 -5.64
N THR A 143 -2.32 14.68 -6.80
CA THR A 143 -2.85 14.19 -8.09
C THR A 143 -3.11 12.67 -8.10
N PRO A 144 -2.24 11.80 -7.55
CA PRO A 144 -2.51 10.36 -7.54
C PRO A 144 -3.58 9.92 -6.54
N LEU A 145 -3.98 10.80 -5.60
CA LEU A 145 -4.87 10.44 -4.51
C LEU A 145 -6.34 10.61 -4.86
N THR A 146 -6.66 11.62 -5.69
CA THR A 146 -8.04 11.92 -6.06
C THR A 146 -8.13 12.63 -7.41
N ASP A 147 -9.24 12.40 -8.12
CA ASP A 147 -9.61 13.14 -9.33
C ASP A 147 -10.61 14.27 -9.03
N ASP A 148 -11.13 14.36 -7.81
CA ASP A 148 -12.06 15.39 -7.37
C ASP A 148 -11.33 16.74 -7.24
N PRO A 149 -11.76 17.81 -7.97
CA PRO A 149 -11.11 19.10 -7.93
C PRO A 149 -11.15 19.77 -6.55
N ASP A 150 -12.29 19.71 -5.84
CA ASP A 150 -12.47 20.35 -4.53
C ASP A 150 -11.56 19.69 -3.49
N MET A 151 -11.41 18.37 -3.58
CA MET A 151 -10.50 17.63 -2.72
C MET A 151 -9.04 17.95 -3.05
N ARG A 152 -8.68 18.09 -4.33
CA ARG A 152 -7.33 18.53 -4.76
C ARG A 152 -7.00 19.90 -4.18
N ASP A 153 -7.93 20.84 -4.26
CA ASP A 153 -7.73 22.19 -3.72
C ASP A 153 -7.55 22.16 -2.20
N THR A 154 -8.33 21.36 -1.50
CA THR A 154 -8.20 21.14 -0.05
C THR A 154 -6.82 20.59 0.32
N LEU A 155 -6.34 19.59 -0.42
CA LEU A 155 -5.03 18.97 -0.18
C LEU A 155 -3.89 19.93 -0.53
N ASN A 156 -3.99 20.69 -1.63
CA ASN A 156 -3.00 21.69 -2.00
C ASN A 156 -2.93 22.82 -0.96
N ALA A 157 -4.05 23.30 -0.44
CA ALA A 157 -4.09 24.27 0.66
C ALA A 157 -3.41 23.72 1.93
N ALA A 158 -3.59 22.43 2.22
CA ALA A 158 -2.86 21.80 3.32
C ALA A 158 -1.34 21.79 3.06
N VAL A 159 -0.89 21.51 1.84
CA VAL A 159 0.54 21.58 1.46
C VAL A 159 1.08 23.01 1.62
N GLU A 160 0.36 24.03 1.16
CA GLU A 160 0.72 25.43 1.29
C GLU A 160 0.88 25.87 2.75
N THR A 161 0.10 25.32 3.68
CA THR A 161 0.23 25.61 5.12
C THR A 161 1.62 25.26 5.67
N PHE A 162 2.32 24.27 5.09
CA PHE A 162 3.62 23.81 5.55
C PHE A 162 4.81 24.33 4.74
N PHE A 163 4.59 24.63 3.45
CA PHE A 163 5.66 24.98 2.52
C PHE A 163 5.49 26.36 1.87
N GLY A 164 4.35 27.03 2.11
CA GLY A 164 4.07 28.38 1.63
C GLY A 164 4.74 29.49 2.45
#